data_8d169cd4d7af8313dd2c331b2f7d2a3e
#
_entry.id   8d169cd4d7af8313dd2c331b2f7d2a3e
#
_cell.length_a   1.000
_cell.length_b   1.000
_cell.length_c   1.000
_cell.angle_alpha   90.00
_cell.angle_beta   90.00
_cell.angle_gamma   90.00
#
_symmetry.space_group_name_H-M   'P 1'
#
loop_
_entity.id
_entity.type
_entity.pdbx_description
1 polymer ?
#
loop_
_entity_poly.entity_id
_entity_poly.type
_entity_poly.pdbx_seq_one_letter_code
_entity_poly.pdbx_strand_id
1 'polypeptide(L)'
;MSRIVSPSLMHFIYPFVTLLGTAAVLVLSGCSKKTPSAAPVTAALKQPVEVIQVARRSLVESLSLVGSLAPNETAQLRAEVSGQVRNVFFQEGGQVTKDQVLIKIDDAELRAQLAQAEAAFHLAELNLKRSQDLTEARSMSQAEADRMRSDHASAEAAQSLLRVRLAKTEIKAPFDGVVGARTISPGDYLTAATVIATIDDLSRLKIDFQVPERFTSKVKAGTTFTVEAQTPTGETKAQGEVYFISSVIDRATRSSQVKGYVTGNPAGFQPGMFAGIELVLDVRRDVLAVPEGSILTTTNGTQVITVQDKDGEKIAAFVEVKLGLRERGLVEVTPVKADTLSEAHAVVASGVGALVLYPGIKLEPRPLRTEFQIGASP
;
A
#
# COMPACT_ATOMS: atom_id res chain seq x y z
N MET A 1 12.01 -48.09 26.36
CA MET A 1 12.73 -49.07 25.53
C MET A 1 13.69 -48.26 24.67
N SER A 2 14.92 -48.15 25.10
CA SER A 2 16.08 -48.94 24.72
C SER A 2 16.65 -48.46 23.40
N ARG A 3 17.84 -48.01 23.16
CA ARG A 3 19.22 -48.03 23.73
C ARG A 3 20.04 -47.19 22.75
N ILE A 4 20.87 -46.22 23.16
CA ILE A 4 22.29 -46.34 23.47
C ILE A 4 23.12 -46.88 22.27
N VAL A 5 24.12 -46.08 21.77
CA VAL A 5 25.56 -46.39 21.88
C VAL A 5 26.41 -45.39 21.07
N SER A 6 27.30 -44.64 21.72
CA SER A 6 28.61 -44.18 21.24
C SER A 6 29.64 -45.30 21.70
N PRO A 7 30.95 -45.23 21.55
CA PRO A 7 31.96 -44.29 21.04
C PRO A 7 33.14 -45.01 20.31
N SER A 8 34.27 -44.29 20.00
CA SER A 8 35.71 -44.71 20.09
C SER A 8 36.54 -43.84 19.14
N LEU A 9 37.47 -42.99 19.53
CA LEU A 9 38.77 -43.17 20.22
C LEU A 9 39.77 -44.11 19.48
N MET A 10 40.88 -43.52 19.00
CA MET A 10 42.25 -44.06 18.99
C MET A 10 43.14 -43.11 18.18
N HIS A 11 44.03 -42.38 18.73
CA HIS A 11 45.38 -42.60 19.29
C HIS A 11 46.29 -43.44 18.37
N PHE A 12 47.43 -42.81 17.97
CA PHE A 12 48.80 -43.39 17.96
C PHE A 12 49.75 -42.39 17.30
N ILE A 13 50.63 -41.67 18.06
CA ILE A 13 51.97 -42.04 18.54
C ILE A 13 53.08 -41.74 17.52
N TYR A 14 53.98 -40.84 17.94
CA TYR A 14 55.35 -40.55 17.52
C TYR A 14 56.23 -41.83 17.38
N PRO A 15 57.47 -41.81 16.79
CA PRO A 15 58.59 -41.00 17.28
C PRO A 15 59.70 -40.58 16.28
N PHE A 16 60.50 -39.58 16.65
CA PHE A 16 61.97 -39.54 16.74
C PHE A 16 62.81 -40.18 15.64
N VAL A 17 63.79 -39.40 15.09
CA VAL A 17 65.21 -39.77 15.11
C VAL A 17 66.08 -38.54 14.72
N THR A 18 66.98 -38.24 15.55
CA THR A 18 68.15 -37.36 15.51
C THR A 18 69.28 -37.94 14.63
N LEU A 19 70.17 -37.11 14.05
CA LEU A 19 71.63 -37.19 14.05
C LEU A 19 72.21 -36.17 13.07
N LEU A 20 72.94 -35.23 13.51
CA LEU A 20 74.41 -35.07 13.79
C LEU A 20 75.28 -35.08 12.54
N GLY A 21 76.04 -34.01 12.33
CA GLY A 21 77.40 -34.22 11.76
C GLY A 21 77.96 -33.09 10.91
N THR A 22 78.65 -32.19 11.52
CA THR A 22 80.00 -31.63 11.27
C THR A 22 80.30 -30.76 10.06
N ALA A 23 80.62 -29.55 10.35
CA ALA A 23 81.77 -28.72 10.09
C ALA A 23 82.61 -28.90 8.83
N ALA A 24 82.81 -27.81 8.06
CA ALA A 24 84.09 -27.43 7.48
C ALA A 24 84.16 -25.96 7.17
N VAL A 25 85.12 -25.30 7.78
CA VAL A 25 85.63 -23.95 7.59
C VAL A 25 86.55 -23.94 6.38
N LEU A 26 86.53 -22.87 5.58
CA LEU A 26 87.73 -22.16 4.98
C LEU A 26 87.33 -21.27 3.81
N VAL A 27 87.61 -20.05 3.95
CA VAL A 27 88.65 -19.08 3.54
C VAL A 27 88.22 -18.13 2.41
N LEU A 28 88.13 -16.89 2.80
CA LEU A 28 88.55 -15.62 2.17
C LEU A 28 88.88 -15.60 0.66
N SER A 29 88.16 -14.78 -0.04
CA SER A 29 88.80 -13.80 -0.94
C SER A 29 87.82 -12.65 -1.25
N GLY A 30 88.22 -11.44 -0.92
CA GLY A 30 87.48 -10.22 -1.21
C GLY A 30 87.45 -9.86 -2.69
N CYS A 31 86.33 -9.32 -3.11
CA CYS A 31 86.21 -8.40 -4.23
C CYS A 31 85.15 -7.35 -3.91
N SER A 32 85.62 -6.21 -3.55
CA SER A 32 84.84 -4.96 -3.50
C SER A 32 84.26 -4.68 -4.89
N LYS A 33 82.96 -4.91 -5.07
CA LYS A 33 82.21 -4.30 -6.15
C LYS A 33 81.28 -3.27 -5.56
N LYS A 34 81.50 -2.01 -5.93
CA LYS A 34 80.63 -0.87 -5.71
C LYS A 34 79.21 -1.25 -6.09
N THR A 35 78.35 -1.26 -5.09
CA THR A 35 76.88 -1.33 -5.29
C THR A 35 76.46 -0.01 -5.90
N PRO A 36 75.78 -0.01 -7.09
CA PRO A 36 75.11 1.20 -7.53
C PRO A 36 74.03 1.51 -6.54
N SER A 37 74.08 2.69 -5.97
CA SER A 37 72.98 3.28 -5.18
C SER A 37 71.75 3.31 -6.06
N ALA A 38 70.86 2.38 -5.84
CA ALA A 38 69.52 2.44 -6.40
C ALA A 38 68.83 3.61 -5.69
N ALA A 39 68.70 4.71 -6.41
CA ALA A 39 67.80 5.76 -6.03
C ALA A 39 66.40 5.14 -5.81
N PRO A 40 65.67 5.47 -4.75
CA PRO A 40 64.32 5.03 -4.62
C PRO A 40 63.46 5.71 -5.69
N VAL A 41 63.23 5.03 -6.80
CA VAL A 41 62.13 5.39 -7.71
C VAL A 41 60.87 4.88 -7.05
N THR A 42 60.43 5.57 -6.04
CA THR A 42 59.05 5.48 -5.57
C THR A 42 58.20 6.30 -6.56
N ALA A 43 58.04 5.81 -7.76
CA ALA A 43 56.91 6.24 -8.57
C ALA A 43 55.67 5.88 -7.75
N ALA A 44 55.05 6.87 -7.11
CA ALA A 44 53.81 6.68 -6.37
C ALA A 44 52.79 6.08 -7.36
N LEU A 45 52.54 4.78 -7.24
CA LEU A 45 51.58 4.07 -8.09
C LEU A 45 50.25 4.80 -7.97
N LYS A 46 49.76 5.36 -9.08
CA LYS A 46 48.43 5.96 -9.12
C LYS A 46 47.41 4.84 -9.01
N GLN A 47 46.48 5.01 -8.08
CA GLN A 47 45.44 4.02 -7.86
C GLN A 47 44.29 4.24 -8.86
N PRO A 48 43.98 3.26 -9.75
CA PRO A 48 42.87 3.39 -10.66
C PRO A 48 41.54 3.32 -9.87
N VAL A 49 40.67 4.30 -10.09
CA VAL A 49 39.37 4.41 -9.43
C VAL A 49 38.29 4.78 -10.44
N GLU A 50 37.13 4.18 -10.32
CA GLU A 50 35.96 4.60 -11.08
C GLU A 50 35.27 5.77 -10.37
N VAL A 51 34.95 6.81 -11.11
CA VAL A 51 34.39 8.05 -10.57
C VAL A 51 33.12 8.45 -11.27
N ILE A 52 32.25 9.09 -10.50
CA ILE A 52 30.99 9.69 -10.98
C ILE A 52 30.90 11.14 -10.46
N GLN A 53 30.30 12.01 -11.25
CA GLN A 53 30.02 13.38 -10.83
C GLN A 53 28.90 13.38 -9.82
N VAL A 54 29.02 14.12 -8.72
CA VAL A 54 27.94 14.40 -7.81
C VAL A 54 26.87 15.18 -8.55
N ALA A 55 25.63 14.76 -8.44
CA ALA A 55 24.51 15.43 -9.11
C ALA A 55 23.42 15.79 -8.12
N ARG A 56 22.75 16.92 -8.35
CA ARG A 56 21.51 17.21 -7.65
C ARG A 56 20.38 16.47 -8.32
N ARG A 57 19.61 15.77 -7.52
CA ARG A 57 18.47 14.98 -8.00
C ARG A 57 17.29 15.13 -7.03
N SER A 58 16.10 14.84 -7.55
CA SER A 58 14.93 14.63 -6.70
C SER A 58 14.90 13.15 -6.32
N LEU A 59 14.87 12.87 -5.02
CA LEU A 59 14.76 11.53 -4.48
C LEU A 59 13.38 11.36 -3.83
N VAL A 60 12.76 10.21 -4.05
CA VAL A 60 11.45 9.85 -3.53
C VAL A 60 11.61 8.76 -2.48
N GLU A 61 11.14 9.01 -1.26
CA GLU A 61 10.98 7.96 -0.27
C GLU A 61 9.66 7.27 -0.56
N SER A 62 9.69 6.04 -1.06
CA SER A 62 8.51 5.24 -1.29
C SER A 62 8.48 4.01 -0.39
N LEU A 63 7.28 3.51 -0.14
CA LEU A 63 7.03 2.29 0.63
C LEU A 63 6.22 1.33 -0.22
N SER A 64 6.80 0.16 -0.51
CA SER A 64 6.11 -0.90 -1.25
C SER A 64 5.26 -1.73 -0.28
N LEU A 65 3.98 -1.85 -0.60
CA LEU A 65 2.97 -2.55 0.19
C LEU A 65 2.12 -3.42 -0.73
N VAL A 66 1.27 -4.25 -0.13
CA VAL A 66 0.23 -4.98 -0.85
C VAL A 66 -1.12 -4.58 -0.28
N GLY A 67 -2.08 -4.36 -1.16
CA GLY A 67 -3.45 -4.03 -0.79
C GLY A 67 -4.46 -4.88 -1.56
N SER A 68 -5.72 -4.77 -1.17
CA SER A 68 -6.85 -5.42 -1.82
C SER A 68 -7.77 -4.37 -2.43
N LEU A 69 -8.10 -4.55 -3.71
CA LEU A 69 -9.07 -3.71 -4.40
C LEU A 69 -10.48 -4.00 -3.90
N ALA A 70 -11.28 -2.98 -3.74
CA ALA A 70 -12.67 -3.05 -3.31
C ALA A 70 -13.54 -2.15 -4.19
N PRO A 71 -14.85 -2.42 -4.30
CA PRO A 71 -15.77 -1.53 -4.97
C PRO A 71 -15.94 -0.21 -4.17
N ASN A 72 -16.48 0.81 -4.81
CA ASN A 72 -16.80 2.06 -4.12
C ASN A 72 -17.80 1.83 -2.99
N GLU A 73 -18.89 1.12 -3.27
CA GLU A 73 -19.87 0.67 -2.29
C GLU A 73 -20.30 -0.76 -2.63
N THR A 74 -20.65 -1.53 -1.60
CA THR A 74 -21.26 -2.85 -1.76
C THR A 74 -22.46 -2.98 -0.85
N ALA A 75 -23.54 -3.54 -1.34
CA ALA A 75 -24.75 -3.81 -0.55
C ALA A 75 -25.22 -5.25 -0.77
N GLN A 76 -25.58 -5.91 0.33
CA GLN A 76 -26.27 -7.17 0.27
C GLN A 76 -27.79 -6.91 0.20
N LEU A 77 -28.40 -7.30 -0.90
CA LEU A 77 -29.86 -7.26 -1.03
C LEU A 77 -30.49 -8.32 -0.15
N ARG A 78 -31.43 -7.90 0.68
CA ARG A 78 -32.24 -8.76 1.54
C ARG A 78 -33.69 -8.35 1.46
N ALA A 79 -34.61 -9.32 1.68
CA ALA A 79 -36.03 -9.00 1.81
C ALA A 79 -36.30 -8.30 3.15
N GLU A 80 -37.14 -7.28 3.15
CA GLU A 80 -37.61 -6.63 4.37
C GLU A 80 -38.92 -7.23 4.88
N VAL A 81 -39.65 -7.92 4.00
CA VAL A 81 -40.87 -8.68 4.30
C VAL A 81 -40.73 -10.10 3.82
N SER A 82 -41.31 -11.03 4.54
CA SER A 82 -41.33 -12.45 4.14
C SER A 82 -42.39 -12.68 3.10
N GLY A 83 -42.15 -13.59 2.14
CA GLY A 83 -43.10 -13.98 1.13
C GLY A 83 -42.45 -14.73 -0.01
N GLN A 84 -43.31 -15.24 -0.94
CA GLN A 84 -42.82 -15.97 -2.12
C GLN A 84 -42.37 -15.05 -3.19
N VAL A 85 -41.22 -15.33 -3.86
CA VAL A 85 -40.74 -14.61 -5.03
C VAL A 85 -41.67 -14.81 -6.20
N ARG A 86 -42.26 -13.73 -6.69
CA ARG A 86 -43.12 -13.76 -7.87
C ARG A 86 -42.34 -13.57 -9.16
N ASN A 87 -41.49 -12.54 -9.19
CA ASN A 87 -40.69 -12.18 -10.36
C ASN A 87 -39.29 -11.73 -9.95
N VAL A 88 -38.30 -11.99 -10.82
CA VAL A 88 -36.94 -11.46 -10.77
C VAL A 88 -36.73 -10.68 -12.06
N PHE A 89 -36.33 -9.40 -11.95
CA PHE A 89 -36.23 -8.44 -13.08
C PHE A 89 -34.79 -8.07 -13.43
N PHE A 90 -33.80 -8.74 -12.89
CA PHE A 90 -32.38 -8.51 -13.20
C PHE A 90 -31.71 -9.77 -13.74
N GLN A 91 -30.61 -9.58 -14.44
CA GLN A 91 -29.68 -10.63 -14.86
C GLN A 91 -28.43 -10.57 -14.00
N GLU A 92 -27.84 -11.72 -13.68
CA GLU A 92 -26.57 -11.83 -12.97
C GLU A 92 -25.45 -11.17 -13.79
N GLY A 93 -24.63 -10.34 -13.14
CA GLY A 93 -23.62 -9.53 -13.81
C GLY A 93 -24.17 -8.31 -14.56
N GLY A 94 -25.50 -8.12 -14.57
CA GLY A 94 -26.14 -6.98 -15.24
C GLY A 94 -25.99 -5.66 -14.49
N GLN A 95 -25.98 -4.57 -15.23
CA GLN A 95 -26.04 -3.22 -14.65
C GLN A 95 -27.47 -2.88 -14.24
N VAL A 96 -27.59 -2.21 -13.10
CA VAL A 96 -28.87 -1.73 -12.55
C VAL A 96 -28.72 -0.28 -12.12
N THR A 97 -29.84 0.45 -12.16
CA THR A 97 -29.91 1.84 -11.70
C THR A 97 -30.57 1.94 -10.33
N LYS A 98 -30.25 2.98 -9.59
CA LYS A 98 -30.88 3.28 -8.31
C LYS A 98 -32.41 3.27 -8.44
N ASP A 99 -33.07 2.74 -7.41
CA ASP A 99 -34.55 2.60 -7.32
C ASP A 99 -35.17 1.65 -8.39
N GLN A 100 -34.38 1.02 -9.25
CA GLN A 100 -34.87 -0.01 -10.14
C GLN A 100 -35.39 -1.21 -9.33
N VAL A 101 -36.61 -1.68 -9.66
CA VAL A 101 -37.18 -2.88 -9.03
C VAL A 101 -36.45 -4.11 -9.55
N LEU A 102 -35.87 -4.87 -8.64
CA LEU A 102 -35.10 -6.08 -8.92
C LEU A 102 -35.89 -7.34 -8.67
N ILE A 103 -36.72 -7.33 -7.63
CA ILE A 103 -37.54 -8.49 -7.23
C ILE A 103 -38.91 -8.02 -6.81
N LYS A 104 -39.89 -8.81 -7.15
CA LYS A 104 -41.27 -8.67 -6.66
C LYS A 104 -41.64 -9.90 -5.83
N ILE A 105 -42.00 -9.68 -4.58
CA ILE A 105 -42.59 -10.66 -3.68
C ILE A 105 -44.10 -10.69 -3.92
N ASP A 106 -44.77 -11.83 -3.74
CA ASP A 106 -46.21 -11.91 -3.85
C ASP A 106 -46.88 -11.00 -2.82
N ASP A 107 -47.65 -10.07 -3.32
CA ASP A 107 -48.26 -8.98 -2.57
C ASP A 107 -49.82 -9.09 -2.51
N ALA A 108 -50.40 -10.18 -3.03
CA ALA A 108 -51.85 -10.32 -3.16
C ALA A 108 -52.58 -10.15 -1.85
N GLU A 109 -52.07 -10.79 -0.78
CA GLU A 109 -52.67 -10.68 0.56
C GLU A 109 -52.51 -9.27 1.13
N LEU A 110 -51.33 -8.64 1.01
CA LEU A 110 -51.09 -7.27 1.49
C LEU A 110 -51.93 -6.24 0.75
N ARG A 111 -52.20 -6.44 -0.54
CA ARG A 111 -53.12 -5.59 -1.30
C ARG A 111 -54.55 -5.70 -0.80
N ALA A 112 -55.00 -6.90 -0.51
CA ALA A 112 -56.34 -7.12 0.05
C ALA A 112 -56.49 -6.49 1.44
N GLN A 113 -55.47 -6.64 2.32
CA GLN A 113 -55.42 -6.01 3.63
C GLN A 113 -55.39 -4.48 3.54
N LEU A 114 -54.61 -3.93 2.60
CA LEU A 114 -54.56 -2.49 2.36
C LEU A 114 -55.92 -1.95 1.90
N ALA A 115 -56.58 -2.62 0.96
CA ALA A 115 -57.93 -2.22 0.52
C ALA A 115 -58.97 -2.23 1.65
N GLN A 116 -58.88 -3.20 2.56
CA GLN A 116 -59.71 -3.23 3.76
C GLN A 116 -59.43 -2.04 4.70
N ALA A 117 -58.16 -1.71 4.94
CA ALA A 117 -57.74 -0.59 5.77
C ALA A 117 -58.11 0.76 5.12
N GLU A 118 -58.03 0.88 3.81
CA GLU A 118 -58.47 2.08 3.06
C GLU A 118 -59.98 2.33 3.22
N ALA A 119 -60.78 1.28 3.14
CA ALA A 119 -62.21 1.38 3.38
C ALA A 119 -62.53 1.80 4.82
N ALA A 120 -61.80 1.27 5.81
CA ALA A 120 -61.97 1.65 7.23
C ALA A 120 -61.52 3.12 7.47
N PHE A 121 -60.42 3.54 6.87
CA PHE A 121 -59.97 4.93 6.94
C PHE A 121 -60.99 5.89 6.33
N HIS A 122 -61.50 5.59 5.15
CA HIS A 122 -62.52 6.42 4.48
C HIS A 122 -63.80 6.51 5.33
N LEU A 123 -64.25 5.44 5.96
CA LEU A 123 -65.39 5.51 6.91
C LEU A 123 -65.09 6.41 8.08
N ALA A 124 -63.89 6.29 8.69
CA ALA A 124 -63.50 7.11 9.84
C ALA A 124 -63.38 8.59 9.44
N GLU A 125 -62.88 8.90 8.24
CA GLU A 125 -62.80 10.25 7.67
C GLU A 125 -64.21 10.91 7.52
N LEU A 126 -65.15 10.15 6.94
CA LEU A 126 -66.56 10.61 6.82
C LEU A 126 -67.19 10.86 8.19
N ASN A 127 -66.94 9.97 9.18
CA ASN A 127 -67.47 10.15 10.53
C ASN A 127 -66.83 11.36 11.24
N LEU A 128 -65.53 11.58 11.06
CA LEU A 128 -64.82 12.75 11.60
C LEU A 128 -65.40 14.04 10.99
N LYS A 129 -65.60 14.10 9.68
CA LYS A 129 -66.18 15.26 9.00
C LYS A 129 -67.60 15.54 9.53
N ARG A 130 -68.44 14.52 9.62
CA ARG A 130 -69.80 14.69 10.18
C ARG A 130 -69.77 15.16 11.65
N SER A 131 -68.84 14.64 12.43
CA SER A 131 -68.62 15.05 13.81
C SER A 131 -68.22 16.53 13.93
N GLN A 132 -67.41 17.00 13.01
CA GLN A 132 -67.03 18.44 12.96
C GLN A 132 -68.26 19.34 12.67
N ASP A 133 -69.04 18.96 11.67
CA ASP A 133 -70.29 19.68 11.30
C ASP A 133 -71.28 19.75 12.49
N LEU A 134 -71.44 18.61 13.23
CA LEU A 134 -72.31 18.54 14.38
C LEU A 134 -71.79 19.31 15.60
N THR A 135 -70.45 19.34 15.78
CA THR A 135 -69.83 20.13 16.85
C THR A 135 -70.00 21.64 16.62
N GLU A 136 -69.82 22.09 15.39
CA GLU A 136 -70.11 23.49 15.01
C GLU A 136 -71.57 23.86 15.24
N ALA A 137 -72.49 22.92 14.98
CA ALA A 137 -73.92 23.08 15.29
C ALA A 137 -74.28 22.92 16.78
N ARG A 138 -73.30 22.71 17.68
CA ARG A 138 -73.46 22.45 19.11
C ARG A 138 -74.34 21.22 19.43
N SER A 139 -74.39 20.24 18.51
CA SER A 139 -75.24 19.06 18.59
C SER A 139 -74.45 17.78 18.96
N MET A 140 -73.17 17.90 19.33
CA MET A 140 -72.33 16.79 19.74
C MET A 140 -71.50 17.16 20.98
N SER A 141 -71.21 16.17 21.84
CA SER A 141 -70.32 16.33 22.98
C SER A 141 -68.86 16.34 22.58
N GLN A 142 -68.01 17.09 23.32
CA GLN A 142 -66.56 17.14 23.07
C GLN A 142 -65.92 15.75 23.14
N ALA A 143 -66.37 14.87 24.10
CA ALA A 143 -65.85 13.53 24.24
C ALA A 143 -66.11 12.63 22.99
N GLU A 144 -67.28 12.81 22.36
CA GLU A 144 -67.60 12.11 21.11
C GLU A 144 -66.78 12.61 19.95
N ALA A 145 -66.59 13.95 19.83
CA ALA A 145 -65.71 14.51 18.80
C ALA A 145 -64.26 14.04 18.94
N ASP A 146 -63.76 13.99 20.19
CA ASP A 146 -62.42 13.49 20.47
C ASP A 146 -62.25 11.99 20.13
N ARG A 147 -63.30 11.19 20.37
CA ARG A 147 -63.35 9.80 19.96
C ARG A 147 -63.28 9.65 18.44
N MET A 148 -64.05 10.40 17.67
CA MET A 148 -64.02 10.36 16.19
C MET A 148 -62.64 10.76 15.65
N ARG A 149 -61.96 11.76 16.28
CA ARG A 149 -60.57 12.09 15.92
C ARG A 149 -59.58 10.94 16.18
N SER A 150 -59.73 10.30 17.34
CA SER A 150 -58.89 9.13 17.70
C SER A 150 -59.13 7.97 16.77
N ASP A 151 -60.40 7.64 16.43
CA ASP A 151 -60.71 6.57 15.49
C ASP A 151 -60.16 6.82 14.09
N HIS A 152 -60.22 8.09 13.60
CA HIS A 152 -59.63 8.49 12.32
C HIS A 152 -58.11 8.36 12.36
N ALA A 153 -57.41 8.86 13.37
CA ALA A 153 -55.97 8.74 13.53
C ALA A 153 -55.52 7.27 13.59
N SER A 154 -56.29 6.41 14.26
CA SER A 154 -56.01 4.96 14.33
C SER A 154 -56.14 4.29 12.95
N ALA A 155 -57.22 4.62 12.22
CA ALA A 155 -57.45 4.07 10.88
C ALA A 155 -56.39 4.54 9.86
N GLU A 156 -55.95 5.80 9.95
CA GLU A 156 -54.85 6.36 9.13
C GLU A 156 -53.55 5.67 9.42
N ALA A 157 -53.20 5.41 10.69
CA ALA A 157 -51.98 4.72 11.04
C ALA A 157 -51.99 3.26 10.53
N ALA A 158 -53.16 2.56 10.62
CA ALA A 158 -53.31 1.21 10.11
C ALA A 158 -53.13 1.14 8.58
N GLN A 159 -53.75 2.04 7.85
CA GLN A 159 -53.58 2.14 6.39
C GLN A 159 -52.08 2.43 6.02
N SER A 160 -51.48 3.40 6.69
CA SER A 160 -50.09 3.77 6.44
C SER A 160 -49.13 2.60 6.66
N LEU A 161 -49.31 1.82 7.75
CA LEU A 161 -48.51 0.62 8.02
C LEU A 161 -48.56 -0.38 6.85
N LEU A 162 -49.79 -0.67 6.35
CA LEU A 162 -49.97 -1.64 5.26
C LEU A 162 -49.43 -1.12 3.93
N ARG A 163 -49.50 0.19 3.69
CA ARG A 163 -48.90 0.84 2.50
C ARG A 163 -47.37 0.69 2.52
N VAL A 164 -46.72 0.91 3.68
CA VAL A 164 -45.27 0.69 3.85
C VAL A 164 -44.90 -0.78 3.64
N ARG A 165 -45.68 -1.74 4.22
CA ARG A 165 -45.44 -3.16 4.03
C ARG A 165 -45.56 -3.58 2.54
N LEU A 166 -46.56 -3.06 1.86
CA LEU A 166 -46.75 -3.30 0.44
C LEU A 166 -45.58 -2.76 -0.40
N ALA A 167 -45.10 -1.54 -0.09
CA ALA A 167 -43.94 -0.99 -0.77
C ALA A 167 -42.68 -1.85 -0.60
N LYS A 168 -42.52 -2.48 0.58
CA LYS A 168 -41.41 -3.40 0.88
C LYS A 168 -41.47 -4.75 0.17
N THR A 169 -42.56 -5.06 -0.54
CA THR A 169 -42.63 -6.25 -1.43
C THR A 169 -41.83 -6.04 -2.73
N GLU A 170 -41.49 -4.81 -3.06
CA GLU A 170 -40.60 -4.48 -4.16
C GLU A 170 -39.20 -4.20 -3.65
N ILE A 171 -38.28 -5.11 -3.94
CA ILE A 171 -36.88 -4.96 -3.56
C ILE A 171 -36.18 -4.17 -4.67
N LYS A 172 -35.63 -3.02 -4.32
CA LYS A 172 -35.03 -2.05 -5.26
C LYS A 172 -33.53 -1.96 -5.05
N ALA A 173 -32.81 -1.53 -6.11
CA ALA A 173 -31.40 -1.21 -6.04
C ALA A 173 -31.17 0.05 -5.20
N PRO A 174 -30.27 0.05 -4.18
CA PRO A 174 -30.01 1.21 -3.34
C PRO A 174 -29.16 2.27 -4.06
N PHE A 175 -28.38 1.87 -5.06
CA PHE A 175 -27.52 2.72 -5.88
C PHE A 175 -27.28 2.08 -7.27
N ASP A 176 -26.68 2.83 -8.18
CA ASP A 176 -26.27 2.34 -9.49
C ASP A 176 -25.09 1.37 -9.36
N GLY A 177 -25.17 0.21 -10.00
CA GLY A 177 -24.10 -0.77 -9.87
C GLY A 177 -24.31 -2.03 -10.70
N VAL A 178 -23.47 -3.03 -10.42
CA VAL A 178 -23.54 -4.35 -11.03
C VAL A 178 -24.05 -5.35 -10.00
N VAL A 179 -25.09 -6.11 -10.38
CA VAL A 179 -25.65 -7.16 -9.52
C VAL A 179 -24.80 -8.42 -9.65
N GLY A 180 -24.40 -8.99 -8.52
CA GLY A 180 -23.71 -10.29 -8.45
C GLY A 180 -24.62 -11.47 -8.74
N ALA A 181 -24.13 -12.67 -8.45
CA ALA A 181 -24.90 -13.91 -8.57
C ALA A 181 -26.10 -13.89 -7.62
N ARG A 182 -27.26 -14.37 -8.09
CA ARG A 182 -28.45 -14.54 -7.27
C ARG A 182 -28.44 -15.90 -6.57
N THR A 183 -28.98 -15.92 -5.37
CA THR A 183 -29.14 -17.15 -4.58
C THR A 183 -30.57 -17.65 -4.54
N ILE A 184 -31.47 -16.99 -5.28
CA ILE A 184 -32.91 -17.23 -5.23
C ILE A 184 -33.52 -17.41 -6.63
N SER A 185 -34.68 -18.07 -6.71
CA SER A 185 -35.44 -18.28 -7.92
C SER A 185 -36.91 -17.90 -7.75
N PRO A 186 -37.64 -17.59 -8.83
CA PRO A 186 -39.09 -17.45 -8.76
C PRO A 186 -39.73 -18.69 -8.13
N GLY A 187 -40.60 -18.47 -7.16
CA GLY A 187 -41.23 -19.54 -6.36
C GLY A 187 -40.59 -19.78 -4.98
N ASP A 188 -39.37 -19.34 -4.76
CA ASP A 188 -38.69 -19.45 -3.46
C ASP A 188 -39.37 -18.56 -2.41
N TYR A 189 -39.34 -19.02 -1.13
CA TYR A 189 -39.88 -18.26 -0.01
C TYR A 189 -38.74 -17.47 0.67
N LEU A 190 -38.85 -16.15 0.70
CA LEU A 190 -37.88 -15.23 1.32
C LEU A 190 -38.25 -14.94 2.76
N THR A 191 -37.18 -14.75 3.56
CA THR A 191 -37.24 -14.21 4.93
C THR A 191 -36.26 -13.06 5.04
N ALA A 192 -36.35 -12.28 6.12
CA ALA A 192 -35.38 -11.15 6.36
C ALA A 192 -33.91 -11.61 6.49
N ALA A 193 -33.66 -12.90 6.76
CA ALA A 193 -32.31 -13.46 6.84
C ALA A 193 -31.73 -13.84 5.44
N THR A 194 -32.61 -14.02 4.45
CA THR A 194 -32.20 -14.50 3.11
C THR A 194 -31.43 -13.42 2.37
N VAL A 195 -30.16 -13.68 2.04
CA VAL A 195 -29.38 -12.86 1.11
C VAL A 195 -29.83 -13.23 -0.31
N ILE A 196 -30.14 -12.24 -1.09
CA ILE A 196 -30.67 -12.40 -2.45
C ILE A 196 -29.57 -12.32 -3.51
N ALA A 197 -28.83 -11.25 -3.47
CA ALA A 197 -27.67 -10.95 -4.31
C ALA A 197 -26.84 -9.85 -3.65
N THR A 198 -25.66 -9.57 -4.20
CA THR A 198 -24.90 -8.36 -3.89
C THR A 198 -25.05 -7.35 -5.01
N ILE A 199 -24.94 -6.07 -4.68
CA ILE A 199 -24.78 -5.00 -5.69
C ILE A 199 -23.48 -4.29 -5.35
N ASP A 200 -22.63 -4.12 -6.36
CA ASP A 200 -21.34 -3.46 -6.26
C ASP A 200 -21.32 -2.22 -7.17
N ASP A 201 -21.01 -1.08 -6.57
CA ASP A 201 -20.74 0.16 -7.30
C ASP A 201 -19.29 0.13 -7.80
N LEU A 202 -19.14 -0.03 -9.11
CA LEU A 202 -17.84 -0.07 -9.79
C LEU A 202 -17.46 1.27 -10.43
N SER A 203 -18.17 2.35 -10.14
CA SER A 203 -17.87 3.69 -10.67
C SER A 203 -16.47 4.17 -10.29
N ARG A 204 -15.98 3.73 -9.14
CA ARG A 204 -14.65 3.99 -8.60
C ARG A 204 -14.17 2.78 -7.82
N LEU A 205 -12.89 2.49 -7.93
CA LEU A 205 -12.26 1.45 -7.10
C LEU A 205 -11.62 2.07 -5.86
N LYS A 206 -11.78 1.40 -4.75
CA LYS A 206 -11.06 1.64 -3.50
C LYS A 206 -9.94 0.61 -3.36
N ILE A 207 -8.93 0.93 -2.60
CA ILE A 207 -7.90 -0.02 -2.20
C ILE A 207 -7.67 0.07 -0.70
N ASP A 208 -7.66 -1.08 -0.05
CA ASP A 208 -7.41 -1.22 1.38
C ASP A 208 -6.03 -1.83 1.58
N PHE A 209 -5.18 -1.18 2.39
CA PHE A 209 -3.83 -1.67 2.69
C PHE A 209 -3.40 -1.29 4.11
N GLN A 210 -2.30 -1.88 4.55
CA GLN A 210 -1.80 -1.68 5.90
C GLN A 210 -0.43 -1.03 5.87
N VAL A 211 -0.29 0.06 6.63
CA VAL A 211 0.97 0.81 6.77
C VAL A 211 1.58 0.51 8.14
N PRO A 212 2.84 0.02 8.22
CA PRO A 212 3.52 -0.21 9.48
C PRO A 212 3.61 1.04 10.34
N GLU A 213 3.50 0.88 11.67
CA GLU A 213 3.45 1.96 12.66
C GLU A 213 4.53 3.02 12.45
N ARG A 214 5.77 2.61 12.17
CA ARG A 214 6.92 3.51 11.96
C ARG A 214 6.75 4.50 10.80
N PHE A 215 5.85 4.23 9.86
CA PHE A 215 5.60 5.09 8.69
C PHE A 215 4.26 5.83 8.78
N THR A 216 3.39 5.48 9.73
CA THR A 216 2.04 6.05 9.84
C THR A 216 2.06 7.57 10.00
N SER A 217 3.04 8.12 10.72
CA SER A 217 3.17 9.57 10.92
C SER A 217 3.48 10.35 9.63
N LYS A 218 4.03 9.70 8.61
CA LYS A 218 4.35 10.29 7.31
C LYS A 218 3.17 10.23 6.33
N VAL A 219 2.18 9.36 6.57
CA VAL A 219 1.02 9.19 5.69
C VAL A 219 -0.09 10.14 6.13
N LYS A 220 -0.67 10.87 5.19
CA LYS A 220 -1.78 11.81 5.41
C LYS A 220 -2.84 11.61 4.34
N ALA A 221 -4.06 12.09 4.60
CA ALA A 221 -5.05 12.23 3.54
C ALA A 221 -4.46 13.11 2.44
N GLY A 222 -4.64 12.72 1.17
CA GLY A 222 -4.00 13.35 0.02
C GLY A 222 -2.64 12.76 -0.35
N THR A 223 -2.08 11.83 0.44
CA THR A 223 -0.84 11.11 0.04
C THR A 223 -1.10 10.29 -1.21
N THR A 224 -0.27 10.48 -2.24
CA THR A 224 -0.38 9.77 -3.51
C THR A 224 0.31 8.41 -3.48
N PHE A 225 -0.21 7.48 -4.24
CA PHE A 225 0.38 6.16 -4.44
C PHE A 225 0.15 5.67 -5.87
N THR A 226 0.99 4.72 -6.29
CA THR A 226 0.80 3.98 -7.53
C THR A 226 0.32 2.57 -7.19
N VAL A 227 -0.70 2.10 -7.88
CA VAL A 227 -1.21 0.73 -7.80
C VAL A 227 -0.73 -0.05 -9.01
N GLU A 228 -0.21 -1.23 -8.79
CA GLU A 228 0.27 -2.14 -9.83
C GLU A 228 -0.36 -3.51 -9.62
N ALA A 229 -1.02 -4.04 -10.66
CA ALA A 229 -1.58 -5.39 -10.63
C ALA A 229 -1.32 -6.13 -11.94
N GLN A 230 -1.13 -7.43 -11.81
CA GLN A 230 -1.10 -8.33 -12.96
C GLN A 230 -2.53 -8.58 -13.41
N THR A 231 -2.85 -8.14 -14.61
CA THR A 231 -4.14 -8.36 -15.24
C THR A 231 -4.00 -9.35 -16.41
N PRO A 232 -5.09 -9.92 -16.94
CA PRO A 232 -5.02 -10.79 -18.10
C PRO A 232 -4.38 -10.14 -19.34
N THR A 233 -4.39 -8.81 -19.40
CA THR A 233 -3.81 -8.02 -20.50
C THR A 233 -2.36 -7.59 -20.23
N GLY A 234 -1.78 -7.96 -19.08
CA GLY A 234 -0.43 -7.61 -18.67
C GLY A 234 -0.40 -6.80 -17.38
N GLU A 235 0.74 -6.25 -17.05
CA GLU A 235 0.91 -5.37 -15.90
C GLU A 235 0.19 -4.03 -16.15
N THR A 236 -0.74 -3.70 -15.26
CA THR A 236 -1.50 -2.44 -15.32
C THR A 236 -1.17 -1.58 -14.11
N LYS A 237 -0.91 -0.30 -14.36
CA LYS A 237 -0.61 0.70 -13.32
C LYS A 237 -1.67 1.78 -13.28
N ALA A 238 -2.00 2.23 -12.08
CA ALA A 238 -2.90 3.35 -11.85
C ALA A 238 -2.41 4.22 -10.71
N GLN A 239 -2.76 5.49 -10.73
CA GLN A 239 -2.52 6.41 -9.63
C GLN A 239 -3.66 6.33 -8.62
N GLY A 240 -3.37 6.67 -7.37
CA GLY A 240 -4.37 6.76 -6.34
C GLY A 240 -4.01 7.78 -5.28
N GLU A 241 -4.99 8.07 -4.42
CA GLU A 241 -4.86 9.03 -3.34
C GLU A 241 -5.49 8.48 -2.05
N VAL A 242 -4.79 8.62 -0.94
CA VAL A 242 -5.27 8.22 0.39
C VAL A 242 -6.38 9.15 0.84
N TYR A 243 -7.54 8.58 1.22
CA TYR A 243 -8.65 9.34 1.80
C TYR A 243 -8.92 9.03 3.27
N PHE A 244 -8.45 7.86 3.75
CA PHE A 244 -8.69 7.44 5.13
C PHE A 244 -7.46 6.76 5.73
N ILE A 245 -7.18 7.10 6.97
CA ILE A 245 -6.15 6.47 7.79
C ILE A 245 -6.78 6.19 9.15
N SER A 246 -6.68 4.93 9.59
CA SER A 246 -7.16 4.55 10.92
C SER A 246 -6.35 5.26 12.01
N SER A 247 -7.04 5.84 12.97
CA SER A 247 -6.41 6.40 14.18
C SER A 247 -5.96 5.34 15.18
N VAL A 248 -6.35 4.08 14.96
CA VAL A 248 -6.04 2.95 15.82
C VAL A 248 -5.06 2.03 15.11
N ILE A 249 -3.98 1.69 15.80
CA ILE A 249 -2.99 0.71 15.33
C ILE A 249 -3.46 -0.68 15.77
N ASP A 250 -3.52 -1.60 14.81
CA ASP A 250 -3.76 -3.00 15.09
C ASP A 250 -2.56 -3.58 15.87
N ARG A 251 -2.83 -4.12 17.05
CA ARG A 251 -1.80 -4.64 17.97
C ARG A 251 -1.16 -5.94 17.46
N ALA A 252 -1.87 -6.72 16.69
CA ALA A 252 -1.38 -8.00 16.17
C ALA A 252 -0.41 -7.80 15.01
N THR A 253 -0.73 -6.88 14.10
CA THR A 253 0.06 -6.61 12.90
C THR A 253 1.01 -5.42 13.05
N ARG A 254 0.90 -4.63 14.13
CA ARG A 254 1.65 -3.37 14.33
C ARG A 254 1.53 -2.44 13.12
N SER A 255 0.32 -2.33 12.57
CA SER A 255 0.04 -1.52 11.39
C SER A 255 -1.26 -0.73 11.52
N SER A 256 -1.38 0.34 10.75
CA SER A 256 -2.58 1.15 10.62
C SER A 256 -3.27 0.84 9.30
N GLN A 257 -4.60 0.65 9.32
CA GLN A 257 -5.38 0.49 8.11
C GLN A 257 -5.46 1.83 7.38
N VAL A 258 -5.17 1.79 6.09
CA VAL A 258 -5.24 2.93 5.18
C VAL A 258 -6.12 2.57 3.99
N LYS A 259 -6.95 3.51 3.56
CA LYS A 259 -7.79 3.34 2.37
C LYS A 259 -7.53 4.47 1.39
N GLY A 260 -7.47 4.11 0.12
CA GLY A 260 -7.26 5.04 -0.98
C GLY A 260 -8.29 4.88 -2.08
N TYR A 261 -8.48 5.92 -2.87
CA TYR A 261 -9.19 5.86 -4.13
C TYR A 261 -8.20 5.63 -5.26
N VAL A 262 -8.53 4.70 -6.15
CA VAL A 262 -7.80 4.52 -7.42
C VAL A 262 -8.36 5.50 -8.43
N THR A 263 -7.51 6.29 -9.06
CA THR A 263 -7.91 7.28 -10.06
C THR A 263 -8.21 6.60 -11.39
N GLY A 264 -9.37 6.93 -11.96
CA GLY A 264 -9.89 6.24 -13.13
C GLY A 264 -10.44 4.85 -12.80
N ASN A 265 -10.77 4.11 -13.82
CA ASN A 265 -11.15 2.69 -13.73
C ASN A 265 -10.28 1.93 -14.74
N PRO A 266 -9.02 1.63 -14.40
CA PRO A 266 -8.10 0.99 -15.33
C PRO A 266 -8.63 -0.38 -15.75
N ALA A 267 -8.62 -0.63 -17.05
CA ALA A 267 -9.11 -1.88 -17.61
C ALA A 267 -8.39 -3.08 -16.99
N GLY A 268 -9.15 -4.05 -16.53
CA GLY A 268 -8.65 -5.28 -15.93
C GLY A 268 -8.53 -5.25 -14.41
N PHE A 269 -8.67 -4.11 -13.74
CA PHE A 269 -8.78 -4.09 -12.28
C PHE A 269 -10.17 -4.55 -11.86
N GLN A 270 -10.22 -5.47 -10.92
CA GLN A 270 -11.47 -6.00 -10.38
C GLN A 270 -11.46 -5.97 -8.85
N PRO A 271 -12.60 -5.69 -8.20
CA PRO A 271 -12.73 -5.86 -6.76
C PRO A 271 -12.31 -7.26 -6.32
N GLY A 272 -11.63 -7.35 -5.17
CA GLY A 272 -11.10 -8.60 -4.65
C GLY A 272 -9.69 -8.96 -5.14
N MET A 273 -9.16 -8.29 -6.16
CA MET A 273 -7.77 -8.49 -6.59
C MET A 273 -6.79 -7.91 -5.57
N PHE A 274 -5.66 -8.58 -5.40
CA PHE A 274 -4.50 -8.02 -4.71
C PHE A 274 -3.66 -7.20 -5.69
N ALA A 275 -3.16 -6.07 -5.21
CA ALA A 275 -2.32 -5.18 -5.99
C ALA A 275 -1.13 -4.71 -5.17
N GLY A 276 0.01 -4.53 -5.82
CA GLY A 276 1.16 -3.83 -5.28
C GLY A 276 0.86 -2.33 -5.17
N ILE A 277 1.34 -1.73 -4.11
CA ILE A 277 1.18 -0.29 -3.86
C ILE A 277 2.56 0.29 -3.63
N GLU A 278 2.90 1.32 -4.37
CA GLU A 278 4.05 2.16 -4.11
C GLU A 278 3.57 3.49 -3.52
N LEU A 279 3.62 3.60 -2.19
CA LEU A 279 3.15 4.75 -1.44
C LEU A 279 4.28 5.78 -1.30
N VAL A 280 4.06 7.00 -1.77
CA VAL A 280 5.03 8.11 -1.67
C VAL A 280 4.98 8.71 -0.26
N LEU A 281 6.07 8.61 0.49
CA LEU A 281 6.17 9.12 1.86
C LEU A 281 6.79 10.52 1.94
N ASP A 282 7.83 10.78 1.15
CA ASP A 282 8.52 12.07 1.10
C ASP A 282 9.15 12.29 -0.28
N VAL A 283 9.21 13.51 -0.73
CA VAL A 283 9.87 13.91 -1.97
C VAL A 283 10.86 15.01 -1.66
N ARG A 284 12.13 14.66 -1.67
CA ARG A 284 13.22 15.63 -1.49
C ARG A 284 13.76 16.08 -2.81
N ARG A 285 13.54 17.35 -3.10
CA ARG A 285 13.97 17.96 -4.34
C ARG A 285 15.33 18.60 -4.16
N ASP A 286 16.13 18.59 -5.24
CA ASP A 286 17.40 19.31 -5.33
C ASP A 286 18.43 18.91 -4.25
N VAL A 287 18.54 17.60 -3.93
CA VAL A 287 19.49 17.07 -2.97
C VAL A 287 20.72 16.49 -3.67
N LEU A 288 21.90 16.62 -3.04
CA LEU A 288 23.11 15.98 -3.55
C LEU A 288 22.97 14.46 -3.39
N ALA A 289 23.09 13.75 -4.50
CA ALA A 289 22.97 12.30 -4.55
C ALA A 289 24.25 11.65 -5.07
N VAL A 290 24.64 10.55 -4.44
CA VAL A 290 25.78 9.72 -4.86
C VAL A 290 25.34 8.26 -4.91
N PRO A 291 26.00 7.41 -5.73
CA PRO A 291 25.76 5.97 -5.67
C PRO A 291 26.06 5.39 -4.29
N GLU A 292 25.29 4.39 -3.86
CA GLU A 292 25.51 3.73 -2.57
C GLU A 292 26.92 3.15 -2.43
N GLY A 293 27.50 2.64 -3.52
CA GLY A 293 28.88 2.16 -3.58
C GLY A 293 29.96 3.22 -3.33
N SER A 294 29.60 4.51 -3.36
CA SER A 294 30.52 5.61 -3.06
C SER A 294 30.67 5.91 -1.56
N ILE A 295 29.84 5.25 -0.73
CA ILE A 295 29.78 5.52 0.71
C ILE A 295 30.73 4.61 1.45
N LEU A 296 31.64 5.21 2.20
CA LEU A 296 32.56 4.52 3.10
C LEU A 296 32.11 4.75 4.57
N THR A 297 31.71 3.69 5.24
CA THR A 297 31.39 3.75 6.68
C THR A 297 32.58 3.22 7.48
N THR A 298 33.10 4.06 8.35
CA THR A 298 34.24 3.75 9.22
C THR A 298 33.86 3.94 10.69
N THR A 299 34.74 3.57 11.61
CA THR A 299 34.56 3.84 13.04
C THR A 299 34.47 5.33 13.37
N ASN A 300 34.99 6.19 12.48
CA ASN A 300 35.02 7.65 12.63
C ASN A 300 33.82 8.37 11.95
N GLY A 301 32.91 7.62 11.37
CA GLY A 301 31.73 8.17 10.67
C GLY A 301 31.59 7.72 9.23
N THR A 302 30.64 8.33 8.56
CA THR A 302 30.36 8.05 7.15
C THR A 302 30.99 9.12 6.28
N GLN A 303 31.68 8.69 5.24
CA GLN A 303 32.47 9.55 4.37
C GLN A 303 32.26 9.18 2.89
N VAL A 304 32.45 10.14 2.01
CA VAL A 304 32.64 9.93 0.57
C VAL A 304 34.04 10.36 0.17
N ILE A 305 34.60 9.67 -0.82
CA ILE A 305 35.95 9.99 -1.31
C ILE A 305 35.80 10.83 -2.57
N THR A 306 36.23 12.08 -2.51
CA THR A 306 36.24 12.98 -3.65
C THR A 306 37.60 13.01 -4.33
N VAL A 307 37.62 13.30 -5.63
CA VAL A 307 38.85 13.53 -6.41
C VAL A 307 39.11 15.01 -6.40
N GLN A 308 40.24 15.40 -5.81
CA GLN A 308 40.69 16.79 -5.81
C GLN A 308 41.95 16.94 -6.69
N ASP A 309 42.12 18.10 -7.34
CA ASP A 309 43.32 18.47 -8.08
C ASP A 309 44.24 19.27 -7.15
N LYS A 310 45.45 18.76 -6.94
CA LYS A 310 46.47 19.43 -6.16
C LYS A 310 47.77 19.34 -6.92
N ASP A 311 48.29 20.48 -7.31
CA ASP A 311 49.56 20.63 -8.04
C ASP A 311 49.58 19.84 -9.39
N GLY A 312 48.41 19.72 -10.08
CA GLY A 312 48.23 18.97 -11.31
C GLY A 312 48.10 17.44 -11.12
N GLU A 313 48.05 16.96 -9.89
CA GLU A 313 47.82 15.58 -9.58
C GLU A 313 46.43 15.35 -8.94
N LYS A 314 45.74 14.29 -9.36
CA LYS A 314 44.47 13.87 -8.80
C LYS A 314 44.72 13.10 -7.50
N ILE A 315 44.20 13.61 -6.39
CA ILE A 315 44.35 12.99 -5.05
C ILE A 315 43.00 12.67 -4.42
N ALA A 316 43.01 11.70 -3.53
CA ALA A 316 41.83 11.36 -2.73
C ALA A 316 41.66 12.33 -1.58
N ALA A 317 40.48 12.93 -1.45
CA ALA A 317 40.06 13.69 -0.28
C ALA A 317 38.82 13.06 0.35
N PHE A 318 38.82 12.89 1.66
CA PHE A 318 37.75 12.28 2.41
C PHE A 318 36.83 13.36 2.96
N VAL A 319 35.56 13.30 2.57
CA VAL A 319 34.55 14.26 2.99
C VAL A 319 33.53 13.54 3.88
N GLU A 320 33.43 14.01 5.11
CA GLU A 320 32.43 13.50 6.07
C GLU A 320 31.04 13.96 5.66
N VAL A 321 30.09 13.01 5.60
CA VAL A 321 28.72 13.25 5.16
C VAL A 321 27.71 12.63 6.10
N LYS A 322 26.53 13.25 6.18
CA LYS A 322 25.33 12.67 6.76
C LYS A 322 24.52 12.05 5.63
N LEU A 323 24.07 10.81 5.85
CA LEU A 323 23.20 10.12 4.90
C LEU A 323 21.76 10.55 5.11
N GLY A 324 21.07 10.77 4.02
CA GLY A 324 19.63 11.00 3.99
C GLY A 324 18.87 9.84 3.35
N LEU A 325 18.01 10.20 2.42
CA LEU A 325 17.12 9.30 1.70
C LEU A 325 17.89 8.38 0.75
N ARG A 326 17.39 7.15 0.59
CA ARG A 326 17.93 6.17 -0.36
C ARG A 326 16.87 5.78 -1.36
N GLU A 327 17.21 5.85 -2.63
CA GLU A 327 16.32 5.47 -3.73
C GLU A 327 17.11 4.79 -4.85
N ARG A 328 16.74 3.59 -5.23
CA ARG A 328 17.28 2.86 -6.41
C ARG A 328 18.79 2.89 -6.52
N GLY A 329 19.50 2.67 -5.40
CA GLY A 329 20.95 2.65 -5.36
C GLY A 329 21.63 4.03 -5.32
N LEU A 330 20.88 5.11 -5.25
CA LEU A 330 21.32 6.44 -4.92
C LEU A 330 21.08 6.77 -3.44
N VAL A 331 21.94 7.56 -2.85
CA VAL A 331 21.82 8.01 -1.46
C VAL A 331 22.02 9.51 -1.41
N GLU A 332 21.10 10.18 -0.74
CA GLU A 332 21.23 11.59 -0.37
C GLU A 332 22.39 11.76 0.58
N VAL A 333 23.26 12.72 0.30
CA VAL A 333 24.39 13.07 1.15
C VAL A 333 24.40 14.56 1.46
N THR A 334 24.61 14.88 2.73
CA THR A 334 24.78 16.25 3.19
C THR A 334 26.15 16.37 3.82
N PRO A 335 27.05 17.21 3.29
CA PRO A 335 28.38 17.38 3.88
C PRO A 335 28.26 17.95 5.30
N VAL A 336 29.05 17.41 6.23
CA VAL A 336 29.10 17.91 7.63
C VAL A 336 29.70 19.31 7.71
N LYS A 337 30.71 19.58 6.86
CA LYS A 337 31.27 20.92 6.72
C LYS A 337 30.74 21.54 5.42
N ALA A 338 30.20 22.74 5.51
CA ALA A 338 29.72 23.47 4.33
C ALA A 338 30.78 23.56 3.26
N ASP A 339 30.36 23.55 1.99
CA ASP A 339 31.16 23.71 0.77
C ASP A 339 32.25 22.65 0.50
N THR A 340 32.29 21.55 1.28
CA THR A 340 33.23 20.45 1.03
C THR A 340 32.78 19.48 -0.05
N LEU A 341 31.48 19.47 -0.40
CA LEU A 341 30.90 18.64 -1.45
C LEU A 341 29.88 19.44 -2.26
N SER A 342 30.05 19.45 -3.57
CA SER A 342 29.17 20.14 -4.53
C SER A 342 29.09 19.35 -5.84
N GLU A 343 28.26 19.78 -6.76
CA GLU A 343 28.18 19.19 -8.12
C GLU A 343 29.47 19.24 -8.92
N ALA A 344 30.38 20.17 -8.57
CA ALA A 344 31.69 20.26 -9.22
C ALA A 344 32.62 19.09 -8.85
N HIS A 345 32.32 18.34 -7.83
CA HIS A 345 33.16 17.26 -7.33
C HIS A 345 32.81 15.92 -7.97
N ALA A 346 33.85 15.16 -8.33
CA ALA A 346 33.72 13.75 -8.68
C ALA A 346 33.95 12.89 -7.43
N VAL A 347 33.12 11.87 -7.21
CA VAL A 347 33.28 10.90 -6.13
C VAL A 347 33.70 9.54 -6.67
N VAL A 348 34.47 8.81 -5.88
CA VAL A 348 34.82 7.42 -6.19
C VAL A 348 33.54 6.57 -6.04
N ALA A 349 33.11 5.94 -7.14
CA ALA A 349 31.80 5.32 -7.22
C ALA A 349 31.80 3.81 -6.99
N SER A 350 32.93 3.13 -7.17
CA SER A 350 33.01 1.69 -6.99
C SER A 350 34.33 1.26 -6.35
N GLY A 351 34.31 0.12 -5.69
CA GLY A 351 35.50 -0.50 -5.13
C GLY A 351 36.04 0.14 -3.85
N VAL A 352 35.35 1.11 -3.27
CA VAL A 352 35.81 1.87 -2.08
C VAL A 352 36.18 0.97 -0.92
N GLY A 353 35.44 -0.12 -0.71
CA GLY A 353 35.71 -1.09 0.37
C GLY A 353 36.85 -2.08 0.07
N ALA A 354 37.22 -2.25 -1.20
CA ALA A 354 38.25 -3.19 -1.64
C ALA A 354 39.61 -2.51 -1.93
N LEU A 355 39.60 -1.19 -2.07
CA LEU A 355 40.79 -0.38 -2.36
C LEU A 355 41.39 0.16 -1.05
N VAL A 356 42.72 0.08 -0.94
CA VAL A 356 43.44 0.72 0.16
C VAL A 356 43.61 2.19 -0.18
N LEU A 357 42.58 2.99 0.09
CA LEU A 357 42.58 4.43 -0.12
C LEU A 357 42.84 5.13 1.21
N TYR A 358 43.70 6.13 1.19
CA TYR A 358 43.98 7.02 2.32
C TYR A 358 44.04 8.49 1.82
N PRO A 359 43.83 9.46 2.70
CA PRO A 359 43.89 10.86 2.30
C PRO A 359 45.21 11.25 1.62
N GLY A 360 45.11 11.87 0.45
CA GLY A 360 46.28 12.30 -0.33
C GLY A 360 46.89 11.26 -1.27
N ILE A 361 46.36 10.02 -1.34
CA ILE A 361 46.84 9.05 -2.33
C ILE A 361 46.54 9.54 -3.74
N LYS A 362 47.50 9.34 -4.67
CA LYS A 362 47.33 9.70 -6.08
C LYS A 362 46.35 8.75 -6.77
N LEU A 363 45.37 9.32 -7.45
CA LEU A 363 44.33 8.61 -8.16
C LEU A 363 44.51 8.69 -9.67
N GLU A 364 44.07 7.63 -10.35
CA GLU A 364 43.86 7.62 -11.81
C GLU A 364 42.33 7.45 -12.02
N PRO A 365 41.59 8.58 -12.15
CA PRO A 365 40.13 8.50 -12.29
C PRO A 365 39.73 7.98 -13.66
N ARG A 366 38.85 7.01 -13.70
CA ARG A 366 38.21 6.43 -14.87
C ARG A 366 36.71 6.64 -14.80
N PRO A 367 36.01 6.86 -15.92
CA PRO A 367 34.55 6.95 -15.86
C PRO A 367 33.95 5.65 -15.37
N LEU A 368 32.87 5.76 -14.62
CA LEU A 368 32.08 4.59 -14.13
C LEU A 368 31.59 3.79 -15.34
N ARG A 369 31.78 2.47 -15.32
CA ARG A 369 31.29 1.57 -16.38
C ARG A 369 29.77 1.67 -16.51
N THR A 370 29.28 1.60 -17.75
CA THR A 370 27.84 1.75 -18.08
C THR A 370 26.95 0.76 -17.33
N GLU A 371 27.45 -0.42 -17.03
CA GLU A 371 26.75 -1.46 -16.24
C GLU A 371 26.40 -1.02 -14.82
N PHE A 372 27.12 -0.03 -14.27
CA PHE A 372 26.90 0.51 -12.92
C PHE A 372 26.33 1.95 -12.94
N GLN A 373 25.99 2.48 -14.10
CA GLN A 373 25.33 3.79 -14.20
C GLN A 373 23.85 3.63 -13.81
N ILE A 374 23.53 4.04 -12.60
CA ILE A 374 22.15 4.02 -12.06
C ILE A 374 21.34 5.09 -12.79
N GLY A 375 20.33 4.68 -13.52
CA GLY A 375 19.42 5.59 -14.23
C GLY A 375 19.48 5.55 -15.76
N ALA A 376 20.30 4.71 -16.36
CA ALA A 376 20.15 4.30 -17.74
C ALA A 376 19.24 3.07 -17.79
N SER A 377 17.93 3.31 -17.70
CA SER A 377 16.93 2.29 -18.13
C SER A 377 16.96 2.28 -19.66
N PRO A 378 16.91 1.10 -20.30
CA PRO A 378 16.78 0.98 -21.74
C PRO A 378 15.45 1.54 -22.24
#